data_c214297895b9c02364bc3e9a59c0bcfc
#
_entry.id   c214297895b9c02364bc3e9a59c0bcfc
#
_cell.length_a   1.000
_cell.length_b   1.000
_cell.length_c   1.000
_cell.angle_alpha   90.00
_cell.angle_beta   90.00
_cell.angle_gamma   90.00
#
_symmetry.space_group_name_H-M   'P 1'
#
loop_
_entity.id
_entity.type
_entity.pdbx_description
1 polymer ?
#
loop_
_entity_poly.entity_id
_entity_poly.type
_entity_poly.pdbx_seq_one_letter_code
_entity_poly.pdbx_strand_id
1 'polypeptide(L)'
;ATSEGCSPAQPSQPQEFDFTNQSGALQPDRIVDSACQFCNSLCRLKVHVKDERIIDVVGEPDDPVQAGGLCVKGPMMTQLVYNRFRLTHPLKRVAGEKGSADSQFERISWDEALETIAKTFLALRDA
;
A
#
# COMPACT_ATOMS: atom_id res chain seq x y z
N ALA A 1 5.35 39.22 -3.84
CA ALA A 1 5.10 37.86 -3.44
C ALA A 1 5.21 36.98 -4.70
N THR A 2 6.33 36.30 -4.88
CA THR A 2 6.63 35.43 -6.02
C THR A 2 6.10 34.04 -5.71
N SER A 3 5.18 33.58 -6.54
CA SER A 3 4.65 32.20 -6.52
C SER A 3 5.74 31.26 -7.03
N GLU A 4 6.42 30.55 -6.14
CA GLU A 4 7.29 29.44 -6.53
C GLU A 4 6.41 28.27 -6.99
N GLY A 5 6.43 28.05 -8.31
CA GLY A 5 5.73 26.95 -8.94
C GLY A 5 6.32 25.61 -8.48
N CYS A 6 5.48 24.77 -7.91
CA CYS A 6 5.78 23.38 -7.61
C CYS A 6 5.96 22.61 -8.93
N SER A 7 7.22 22.44 -9.37
CA SER A 7 7.53 21.56 -10.50
C SER A 7 7.16 20.13 -10.13
N PRO A 8 6.45 19.38 -10.99
CA PRO A 8 6.22 17.97 -10.77
C PRO A 8 7.56 17.23 -10.74
N ALA A 9 7.81 16.50 -9.65
CA ALA A 9 8.99 15.64 -9.55
C ALA A 9 8.99 14.65 -10.72
N GLN A 10 10.07 14.65 -11.50
CA GLN A 10 10.23 13.69 -12.59
C GLN A 10 10.19 12.27 -12.01
N PRO A 11 9.47 11.33 -12.65
CA PRO A 11 9.46 9.96 -12.20
C PRO A 11 10.88 9.39 -12.30
N SER A 12 11.43 8.97 -11.17
CA SER A 12 12.64 8.16 -11.14
C SER A 12 12.44 6.95 -12.04
N GLN A 13 13.44 6.62 -12.84
CA GLN A 13 13.39 5.47 -13.76
C GLN A 13 12.92 4.21 -13.02
N PRO A 14 12.11 3.35 -13.66
CA PRO A 14 11.69 2.10 -13.05
C PRO A 14 12.95 1.30 -12.72
N GLN A 15 13.18 1.06 -11.43
CA GLN A 15 14.16 0.05 -11.03
C GLN A 15 13.60 -1.29 -11.52
N GLU A 16 14.32 -1.94 -12.44
CA GLU A 16 14.03 -3.31 -12.81
C GLU A 16 14.02 -4.15 -11.54
N PHE A 17 12.88 -4.76 -11.26
CA PHE A 17 12.74 -5.66 -10.14
C PHE A 17 13.39 -6.98 -10.55
N ASP A 18 14.57 -7.25 -10.02
CA ASP A 18 15.24 -8.52 -10.24
C ASP A 18 14.51 -9.63 -9.49
N PHE A 19 13.81 -10.47 -10.25
CA PHE A 19 13.11 -11.65 -9.75
C PHE A 19 14.03 -12.83 -9.47
N THR A 20 15.33 -12.69 -9.70
CA THR A 20 16.27 -13.75 -9.33
C THR A 20 16.31 -13.83 -7.82
N ASN A 21 15.89 -14.98 -7.31
CA ASN A 21 15.88 -15.33 -5.91
C ASN A 21 17.29 -15.17 -5.30
N GLN A 22 17.63 -13.98 -4.82
CA GLN A 22 18.84 -13.73 -4.03
C GLN A 22 18.57 -13.94 -2.53
N SER A 23 17.71 -14.90 -2.20
CA SER A 23 17.36 -15.25 -0.82
C SER A 23 18.54 -15.66 0.07
N GLY A 24 19.75 -15.74 -0.47
CA GLY A 24 20.98 -15.95 0.30
C GLY A 24 21.79 -14.68 0.63
N ALA A 25 21.49 -13.53 0.03
CA ALA A 25 22.37 -12.36 0.08
C ALA A 25 21.97 -11.28 1.09
N LEU A 26 20.71 -11.21 1.52
CA LEU A 26 20.23 -10.16 2.41
C LEU A 26 19.67 -10.78 3.70
N GLN A 27 20.47 -10.77 4.76
CA GLN A 27 19.97 -11.11 6.10
C GLN A 27 19.02 -10.00 6.56
N PRO A 28 17.76 -10.32 6.97
CA PRO A 28 16.84 -9.32 7.49
C PRO A 28 17.32 -8.82 8.86
N ASP A 29 17.05 -7.56 9.16
CA ASP A 29 17.30 -6.97 10.48
C ASP A 29 16.22 -7.42 11.48
N ARG A 30 15.01 -7.68 10.97
CA ARG A 30 13.89 -8.19 11.75
C ARG A 30 12.92 -8.98 10.87
N ILE A 31 12.19 -9.90 11.51
CA ILE A 31 11.09 -10.64 10.91
C ILE A 31 9.82 -10.27 11.68
N VAL A 32 8.78 -9.88 10.97
CA VAL A 32 7.51 -9.43 11.54
C VAL A 32 6.40 -10.39 11.14
N ASP A 33 5.61 -10.81 12.12
CA ASP A 33 4.40 -11.60 11.88
C ASP A 33 3.29 -10.74 11.28
N SER A 34 2.62 -11.26 10.27
CA SER A 34 1.52 -10.57 9.59
C SER A 34 0.51 -11.57 9.02
N ALA A 35 -0.49 -11.06 8.33
CA ALA A 35 -1.48 -11.85 7.61
C ALA A 35 -1.73 -11.29 6.21
N CYS A 36 -1.93 -12.18 5.25
CA CYS A 36 -2.27 -11.81 3.89
C CYS A 36 -3.70 -11.24 3.83
N GLN A 37 -3.87 -10.09 3.17
CA GLN A 37 -5.15 -9.37 3.07
C GLN A 37 -5.85 -9.57 1.70
N PHE A 38 -5.33 -10.41 0.81
CA PHE A 38 -5.89 -10.54 -0.54
C PHE A 38 -7.17 -11.36 -0.63
N CYS A 39 -7.37 -12.29 0.28
CA CYS A 39 -8.56 -13.13 0.29
C CYS A 39 -8.91 -13.61 1.70
N ASN A 40 -9.99 -14.37 1.83
CA ASN A 40 -10.50 -14.85 3.12
C ASN A 40 -9.65 -15.95 3.78
N SER A 41 -8.62 -16.46 3.08
CA SER A 41 -7.72 -17.46 3.68
C SER A 41 -6.84 -16.86 4.78
N LEU A 42 -6.60 -15.55 4.77
CA LEU A 42 -5.83 -14.83 5.79
C LEU A 42 -4.52 -15.53 6.16
N CYS A 43 -3.82 -16.10 5.17
CA CYS A 43 -2.58 -16.86 5.38
C CYS A 43 -1.61 -16.07 6.25
N ARG A 44 -1.05 -16.75 7.27
CA ARG A 44 -0.04 -16.14 8.14
C ARG A 44 1.27 -15.92 7.38
N LEU A 45 1.90 -14.79 7.62
CA LEU A 45 3.08 -14.33 6.91
C LEU A 45 4.23 -14.04 7.88
N LYS A 46 5.44 -14.32 7.42
CA LYS A 46 6.69 -13.74 7.95
C LYS A 46 7.16 -12.68 6.96
N VAL A 47 7.21 -11.45 7.40
CA VAL A 47 7.68 -10.30 6.61
C VAL A 47 9.12 -10.00 7.01
N HIS A 48 10.04 -10.18 6.10
CA HIS A 48 11.46 -9.92 6.29
C HIS A 48 11.75 -8.45 5.98
N VAL A 49 12.29 -7.74 6.95
CA VAL A 49 12.59 -6.30 6.85
C VAL A 49 14.08 -6.08 7.00
N LYS A 50 14.63 -5.21 6.15
CA LYS A 50 16.00 -4.72 6.20
C LYS A 50 16.03 -3.23 5.88
N ASP A 51 16.76 -2.44 6.67
CA ASP A 51 16.88 -0.99 6.50
C ASP A 51 15.48 -0.33 6.32
N GLU A 52 14.52 -0.69 7.17
CA GLU A 52 13.11 -0.26 7.15
C GLU A 52 12.37 -0.59 5.84
N ARG A 53 12.88 -1.51 5.02
CA ARG A 53 12.23 -1.97 3.80
C ARG A 53 11.90 -3.45 3.86
N ILE A 54 10.75 -3.82 3.32
CA ILE A 54 10.40 -5.23 3.12
C ILE A 54 11.27 -5.78 1.99
N ILE A 55 12.03 -6.81 2.29
CA ILE A 55 12.89 -7.48 1.32
C ILE A 55 12.31 -8.83 0.87
N ASP A 56 11.48 -9.45 1.70
CA ASP A 56 10.83 -10.72 1.35
C ASP A 56 9.55 -10.93 2.17
N VAL A 57 8.62 -11.73 1.64
CA VAL A 57 7.40 -12.16 2.32
C VAL A 57 7.20 -13.65 2.07
N VAL A 58 7.24 -14.43 3.14
CA VAL A 58 7.06 -15.90 3.10
C VAL A 58 5.89 -16.32 3.98
N GLY A 59 5.38 -17.52 3.78
CA GLY A 59 4.38 -18.11 4.67
C GLY A 59 4.98 -18.50 6.01
N GLU A 60 4.15 -18.49 7.05
CA GLU A 60 4.51 -18.99 8.38
C GLU A 60 4.57 -20.52 8.37
N PRO A 61 5.75 -21.14 8.55
CA PRO A 61 5.88 -22.60 8.51
C PRO A 61 5.06 -23.32 9.59
N ASP A 62 4.89 -22.65 10.74
CA ASP A 62 4.17 -23.22 11.89
C ASP A 62 2.64 -22.95 11.84
N ASP A 63 2.13 -22.42 10.72
CA ASP A 63 0.70 -22.24 10.52
C ASP A 63 0.02 -23.63 10.39
N PRO A 64 -0.92 -23.98 11.28
CA PRO A 64 -1.54 -25.30 11.27
C PRO A 64 -2.45 -25.56 10.05
N VAL A 65 -2.81 -24.51 9.31
CA VAL A 65 -3.68 -24.59 8.13
C VAL A 65 -2.87 -24.55 6.84
N GLN A 66 -1.98 -23.60 6.72
CA GLN A 66 -1.23 -23.32 5.48
C GLN A 66 0.16 -23.97 5.44
N ALA A 67 0.72 -24.31 6.63
CA ALA A 67 2.06 -24.91 6.77
C ALA A 67 3.13 -24.23 5.89
N GLY A 68 3.16 -22.90 5.90
CA GLY A 68 4.07 -22.09 5.08
C GLY A 68 3.64 -21.88 3.62
N GLY A 69 2.54 -22.51 3.19
CA GLY A 69 2.03 -22.38 1.82
C GLY A 69 1.47 -20.98 1.55
N LEU A 70 1.89 -20.37 0.45
CA LEU A 70 1.35 -19.10 -0.07
C LEU A 70 1.03 -19.23 -1.55
N CYS A 71 -0.05 -18.60 -1.98
CA CYS A 71 -0.24 -18.34 -3.40
C CYS A 71 0.65 -17.16 -3.84
N VAL A 72 0.83 -16.99 -5.14
CA VAL A 72 1.68 -15.95 -5.74
C VAL A 72 1.38 -14.52 -5.23
N LYS A 73 0.15 -14.23 -4.80
CA LYS A 73 -0.25 -12.90 -4.32
C LYS A 73 0.44 -12.50 -3.00
N GLY A 74 0.71 -13.47 -2.13
CA GLY A 74 1.38 -13.21 -0.84
C GLY A 74 2.75 -12.54 -1.02
N PRO A 75 3.71 -13.18 -1.67
CA PRO A 75 5.02 -12.59 -1.95
C PRO A 75 4.95 -11.29 -2.76
N MET A 76 3.97 -11.15 -3.66
CA MET A 76 3.80 -9.94 -4.47
C MET A 76 3.25 -8.73 -3.69
N MET A 77 2.91 -8.87 -2.40
CA MET A 77 2.51 -7.71 -1.58
C MET A 77 3.56 -6.60 -1.52
N THR A 78 4.83 -6.94 -1.63
CA THR A 78 5.93 -5.96 -1.69
C THR A 78 5.77 -5.00 -2.86
N GLN A 79 5.36 -5.49 -4.02
CA GLN A 79 5.11 -4.66 -5.21
C GLN A 79 3.93 -3.71 -5.00
N LEU A 80 2.91 -4.14 -4.26
CA LEU A 80 1.78 -3.27 -3.92
C LEU A 80 2.20 -2.17 -2.95
N VAL A 81 3.01 -2.50 -1.93
CA VAL A 81 3.50 -1.51 -0.94
C VAL A 81 4.37 -0.46 -1.59
N TYR A 82 5.29 -0.88 -2.47
CA TYR A 82 6.26 0.02 -3.11
C TYR A 82 5.84 0.48 -4.51
N ASN A 83 4.57 0.30 -4.88
CA ASN A 83 4.08 0.75 -6.16
C ASN A 83 4.19 2.28 -6.29
N ARG A 84 4.79 2.76 -7.39
CA ARG A 84 4.96 4.19 -7.65
C ARG A 84 3.64 4.98 -7.71
N PHE A 85 2.54 4.29 -7.99
CA PHE A 85 1.20 4.89 -8.05
C PHE A 85 0.42 4.71 -6.75
N ARG A 86 1.05 4.17 -5.70
CA ARG A 86 0.38 4.02 -4.43
C ARG A 86 -0.02 5.37 -3.86
N LEU A 87 -1.30 5.50 -3.52
CA LEU A 87 -1.80 6.68 -2.83
C LEU A 87 -1.26 6.69 -1.40
N THR A 88 -0.58 7.77 -1.04
CA THR A 88 -0.01 7.98 0.29
C THR A 88 -0.75 9.05 1.10
N HIS A 89 -1.73 9.69 0.48
CA HIS A 89 -2.52 10.76 1.06
C HIS A 89 -3.98 10.63 0.61
N PRO A 90 -4.93 11.13 1.41
CA PRO A 90 -6.32 11.22 0.98
C PRO A 90 -6.47 12.13 -0.24
N LEU A 91 -7.37 11.74 -1.13
CA LEU A 91 -7.73 12.52 -2.31
C LEU A 91 -9.23 12.83 -2.26
N LYS A 92 -9.57 14.09 -2.51
CA LYS A 92 -10.94 14.57 -2.63
C LYS A 92 -11.23 14.87 -4.09
N ARG A 93 -12.33 14.36 -4.61
CA ARG A 93 -12.79 14.71 -5.95
C ARG A 93 -13.33 16.12 -5.94
N VAL A 94 -12.78 16.99 -6.78
CA VAL A 94 -13.13 18.41 -6.87
C VAL A 94 -13.89 18.76 -8.15
N ALA A 95 -13.81 17.91 -9.19
CA ALA A 95 -14.55 18.07 -10.43
C ALA A 95 -14.83 16.71 -11.08
N GLY A 96 -15.78 16.69 -12.01
CA GLY A 96 -16.23 15.49 -12.70
C GLY A 96 -17.22 14.66 -11.89
N GLU A 97 -17.91 13.75 -12.57
CA GLU A 97 -18.88 12.84 -11.95
C GLU A 97 -18.20 11.60 -11.37
N LYS A 98 -18.88 10.94 -10.41
CA LYS A 98 -18.41 9.69 -9.84
C LYS A 98 -18.28 8.61 -10.93
N GLY A 99 -17.09 8.05 -11.09
CA GLY A 99 -16.80 7.01 -12.08
C GLY A 99 -16.45 7.55 -13.47
N SER A 100 -16.44 8.88 -13.68
CA SER A 100 -15.96 9.47 -14.94
C SER A 100 -14.44 9.47 -15.02
N ALA A 101 -13.91 9.23 -16.23
CA ALA A 101 -12.49 9.36 -16.52
C ALA A 101 -11.98 10.81 -16.37
N ASP A 102 -12.87 11.80 -16.48
CA ASP A 102 -12.55 13.23 -16.36
C ASP A 102 -12.57 13.72 -14.91
N SER A 103 -12.74 12.82 -13.95
CA SER A 103 -12.73 13.18 -12.53
C SER A 103 -11.38 13.75 -12.12
N GLN A 104 -11.41 14.93 -11.51
CA GLN A 104 -10.24 15.60 -10.97
C GLN A 104 -10.18 15.42 -9.46
N PHE A 105 -8.99 15.13 -8.94
CA PHE A 105 -8.75 14.90 -7.54
C PHE A 105 -7.70 15.86 -7.01
N GLU A 106 -7.93 16.33 -5.79
CA GLU A 106 -7.03 17.18 -5.03
C GLU A 106 -6.57 16.46 -3.77
N ARG A 107 -5.30 16.66 -3.41
CA ARG A 107 -4.74 16.13 -2.16
C ARG A 107 -5.26 16.95 -0.99
N ILE A 108 -5.79 16.26 0.02
CA ILE A 108 -6.26 16.86 1.27
C ILE A 108 -5.52 16.28 2.47
N SER A 109 -5.67 16.92 3.63
CA SER A 109 -5.15 16.38 4.89
C SER A 109 -5.98 15.20 5.39
N TRP A 110 -5.40 14.39 6.28
CA TRP A 110 -6.13 13.34 6.97
C TRP A 110 -7.25 13.90 7.84
N ASP A 111 -7.02 15.03 8.51
CA ASP A 111 -8.04 15.68 9.36
C ASP A 111 -9.24 16.13 8.53
N GLU A 112 -9.01 16.79 7.39
CA GLU A 112 -10.09 17.18 6.47
C GLU A 112 -10.87 15.97 5.94
N ALA A 113 -10.16 14.89 5.57
CA ALA A 113 -10.81 13.67 5.08
C ALA A 113 -11.70 13.04 6.14
N LEU A 114 -11.17 12.85 7.36
CA LEU A 114 -11.91 12.24 8.48
C LEU A 114 -13.09 13.11 8.91
N GLU A 115 -12.92 14.42 8.99
CA GLU A 115 -14.00 15.35 9.34
C GLU A 115 -15.13 15.31 8.30
N THR A 116 -14.78 15.32 7.01
CA THR A 116 -15.77 15.25 5.92
C THR A 116 -16.57 13.96 5.97
N ILE A 117 -15.90 12.81 6.19
CA ILE A 117 -16.56 11.50 6.30
C ILE A 117 -17.46 11.45 7.53
N ALA A 118 -16.94 11.89 8.69
CA ALA A 118 -17.70 11.88 9.94
C ALA A 118 -18.96 12.75 9.86
N LYS A 119 -18.86 13.97 9.35
CA LYS A 119 -20.03 14.86 9.14
C LYS A 119 -21.09 14.21 8.25
N THR A 120 -20.64 13.57 7.16
CA THR A 120 -21.58 12.92 6.22
C THR A 120 -22.29 11.74 6.88
N PHE A 121 -21.58 10.88 7.61
CA PHE A 121 -22.18 9.74 8.29
C PHE A 121 -23.13 10.17 9.42
N LEU A 122 -22.77 11.19 10.19
CA LEU A 122 -23.65 11.73 11.23
C LEU A 122 -24.95 12.29 10.63
N ALA A 123 -24.86 13.07 9.56
CA ALA A 123 -26.02 13.61 8.88
C ALA A 123 -26.94 12.50 8.32
N LEU A 124 -26.38 11.42 7.77
CA LEU A 124 -27.16 10.26 7.29
C LEU A 124 -27.79 9.44 8.41
N ARG A 125 -27.13 9.36 9.57
CA ARG A 125 -27.70 8.67 10.74
C ARG A 125 -28.90 9.44 11.33
N ASP A 126 -28.82 10.76 11.32
CA ASP A 126 -29.81 11.64 11.98
C ASP A 126 -30.96 12.01 11.04
N ALA A 127 -30.95 11.57 9.76
CA ALA A 127 -31.99 11.76 8.77
C ALA A 127 -33.03 10.63 8.78
#